data_19e2cc3e24d4f76d2254bf97001d2c7b
#
_entry.id   19e2cc3e24d4f76d2254bf97001d2c7b
#
_cell.length_a   1.000
_cell.length_b   1.000
_cell.length_c   1.000
_cell.angle_alpha   90.00
_cell.angle_beta   90.00
_cell.angle_gamma   90.00
#
_symmetry.space_group_name_H-M   'P 1'
#
loop_
_entity.id
_entity.type
_entity.pdbx_description
1 polymer ?
#
loop_
_entity_poly.entity_id
_entity_poly.type
_entity_poly.pdbx_seq_one_letter_code
_entity_poly.pdbx_strand_id
1 'polypeptide(L)'
;MLAETISLRHLLRENTSAAHAALESRVGPLNTQVEYNEYVRGLHAFRRNAETWLAAHGSQGECAWHPHNISDALDKDLADLALTAIDVHPVTWDATIGKSFAMGVHYVLEGSGLGARVLCKRVAALGMHRTHGARHLWAQAESDTWRAFLD
;
A
#
# COMPACT_ATOMS: atom_id res chain seq x y z
N MET A 1 12.36 -26.63 28.38
CA MET A 1 11.41 -26.20 27.37
C MET A 1 11.85 -24.79 26.90
N LEU A 2 12.48 -24.71 25.74
CA LEU A 2 12.82 -23.41 25.12
C LEU A 2 11.51 -22.85 24.56
N ALA A 3 11.06 -21.72 25.11
CA ALA A 3 9.96 -20.96 24.51
C ALA A 3 10.43 -20.51 23.12
N GLU A 4 9.85 -21.07 22.07
CA GLU A 4 10.05 -20.55 20.73
C GLU A 4 9.62 -19.08 20.72
N THR A 5 10.59 -18.20 20.53
CA THR A 5 10.32 -16.76 20.39
C THR A 5 9.60 -16.57 19.07
N ILE A 6 8.28 -16.52 19.11
CA ILE A 6 7.47 -16.20 17.92
C ILE A 6 7.92 -14.84 17.41
N SER A 7 8.40 -14.78 16.18
CA SER A 7 8.86 -13.50 15.62
C SER A 7 7.66 -12.54 15.47
N LEU A 8 7.88 -11.25 15.73
CA LEU A 8 6.87 -10.20 15.55
C LEU A 8 6.21 -10.27 14.16
N ARG A 9 7.00 -10.57 13.14
CA ARG A 9 6.56 -10.75 11.77
C ARG A 9 5.54 -11.89 11.62
N HIS A 10 5.73 -13.01 12.33
CA HIS A 10 4.79 -14.12 12.33
C HIS A 10 3.47 -13.73 12.99
N LEU A 11 3.53 -13.06 14.14
CA LEU A 11 2.35 -12.53 14.82
C LEU A 11 1.57 -11.54 13.96
N LEU A 12 2.25 -10.61 13.29
CA LEU A 12 1.60 -9.65 12.38
C LEU A 12 0.89 -10.37 11.24
N ARG A 13 1.55 -11.35 10.62
CA ARG A 13 0.97 -12.14 9.52
C ARG A 13 -0.29 -12.88 9.96
N GLU A 14 -0.26 -13.55 11.10
CA GLU A 14 -1.42 -14.28 11.62
C GLU A 14 -2.58 -13.35 11.93
N ASN A 15 -2.32 -12.25 12.63
CA ASN A 15 -3.36 -11.31 13.04
C ASN A 15 -3.95 -10.50 11.88
N THR A 16 -3.25 -10.36 10.76
CA THR A 16 -3.74 -9.62 9.58
C THR A 16 -4.26 -10.52 8.46
N SER A 17 -4.12 -11.85 8.58
CA SER A 17 -4.47 -12.79 7.50
C SER A 17 -5.94 -12.70 7.06
N ALA A 18 -6.86 -12.58 8.02
CA ALA A 18 -8.29 -12.47 7.72
C ALA A 18 -8.62 -11.14 6.99
N ALA A 19 -8.04 -10.03 7.44
CA ALA A 19 -8.22 -8.73 6.79
C ALA A 19 -7.61 -8.73 5.40
N HIS A 20 -6.45 -9.36 5.22
CA HIS A 20 -5.79 -9.50 3.92
C HIS A 20 -6.64 -10.32 2.94
N ALA A 21 -7.18 -11.46 3.39
CA ALA A 21 -8.06 -12.29 2.55
C ALA A 21 -9.36 -11.56 2.17
N ALA A 22 -9.93 -10.77 3.08
CA ALA A 22 -11.10 -9.95 2.79
C ALA A 22 -10.80 -8.86 1.75
N LEU A 23 -9.64 -8.21 1.86
CA LEU A 23 -9.17 -7.22 0.88
C LEU A 23 -8.94 -7.85 -0.49
N GLU A 24 -8.23 -8.99 -0.56
CA GLU A 24 -8.01 -9.73 -1.80
C GLU A 24 -9.33 -10.12 -2.48
N SER A 25 -10.31 -10.58 -1.72
CA SER A 25 -11.63 -10.91 -2.23
C SER A 25 -12.36 -9.70 -2.82
N ARG A 26 -12.18 -8.51 -2.24
CA ARG A 26 -12.79 -7.27 -2.77
C ARG A 26 -12.06 -6.72 -3.98
N VAL A 27 -10.73 -6.78 -3.98
CA VAL A 27 -9.91 -6.33 -5.11
C VAL A 27 -10.12 -7.23 -6.32
N GLY A 28 -10.32 -8.52 -6.09
CA GLY A 28 -10.52 -9.50 -7.15
C GLY A 28 -9.24 -9.79 -7.95
N PRO A 29 -9.41 -10.52 -9.07
CA PRO A 29 -8.27 -10.99 -9.86
C PRO A 29 -7.64 -9.93 -10.76
N LEU A 30 -8.26 -8.74 -10.91
CA LEU A 30 -7.86 -7.67 -11.83
C LEU A 30 -7.73 -8.15 -13.29
N ASN A 31 -8.71 -8.91 -13.76
CA ASN A 31 -8.73 -9.46 -15.10
C ASN A 31 -9.42 -8.55 -16.12
N THR A 32 -10.12 -7.52 -15.66
CA THR A 32 -10.85 -6.57 -16.50
C THR A 32 -10.41 -5.13 -16.22
N GLN A 33 -10.59 -4.27 -17.21
CA GLN A 33 -10.33 -2.84 -17.06
C GLN A 33 -11.17 -2.21 -15.94
N VAL A 34 -12.40 -2.65 -15.77
CA VAL A 34 -13.31 -2.13 -14.73
C VAL A 34 -12.76 -2.46 -13.34
N GLU A 35 -12.39 -3.71 -13.09
CA GLU A 35 -11.79 -4.13 -11.81
C GLU A 35 -10.50 -3.35 -11.53
N TYR A 36 -9.66 -3.18 -12.55
CA TYR A 36 -8.43 -2.43 -12.41
C TYR A 36 -8.68 -0.94 -12.10
N ASN A 37 -9.63 -0.32 -12.76
CA ASN A 37 -10.00 1.08 -12.53
C ASN A 37 -10.49 1.30 -11.09
N GLU A 38 -11.31 0.39 -10.56
CA GLU A 38 -11.77 0.44 -9.16
C GLU A 38 -10.62 0.25 -8.17
N TYR A 39 -9.72 -0.68 -8.47
CA TYR A 39 -8.50 -0.89 -7.67
C TYR A 39 -7.64 0.38 -7.61
N VAL A 40 -7.34 1.01 -8.75
CA VAL A 40 -6.50 2.22 -8.80
C VAL A 40 -7.15 3.36 -8.01
N ARG A 41 -8.46 3.57 -8.17
CA ARG A 41 -9.19 4.60 -7.43
C ARG A 41 -9.18 4.35 -5.92
N GLY A 42 -9.43 3.11 -5.50
CA GLY A 42 -9.40 2.72 -4.09
C GLY A 42 -8.01 2.85 -3.47
N LEU A 43 -6.98 2.40 -4.19
CA LEU A 43 -5.59 2.51 -3.76
C LEU A 43 -5.15 3.99 -3.64
N HIS A 44 -5.52 4.82 -4.62
CA HIS A 44 -5.24 6.26 -4.57
C HIS A 44 -5.83 6.89 -3.31
N ALA A 45 -7.11 6.64 -3.04
CA ALA A 45 -7.80 7.15 -1.86
C ALA A 45 -7.14 6.70 -0.54
N PHE A 46 -6.79 5.42 -0.45
CA PHE A 46 -6.09 4.85 0.72
C PHE A 46 -4.70 5.48 0.92
N ARG A 47 -3.89 5.53 -0.14
CA ARG A 47 -2.51 6.05 -0.06
C ARG A 47 -2.50 7.53 0.33
N ARG A 48 -3.35 8.34 -0.27
CA ARG A 48 -3.48 9.76 0.08
C ARG A 48 -3.80 9.96 1.56
N ASN A 49 -4.75 9.20 2.11
CA ASN A 49 -5.07 9.25 3.52
C ASN A 49 -3.92 8.81 4.42
N ALA A 50 -3.32 7.65 4.12
CA ALA A 50 -2.23 7.10 4.92
C ALA A 50 -0.99 8.01 4.90
N GLU A 51 -0.59 8.50 3.75
CA GLU A 51 0.58 9.38 3.60
C GLU A 51 0.35 10.75 4.24
N THR A 52 -0.86 11.32 4.12
CA THR A 52 -1.22 12.56 4.81
C THR A 52 -1.17 12.40 6.33
N TRP A 53 -1.71 11.29 6.84
CA TRP A 53 -1.67 11.01 8.28
C TRP A 53 -0.22 10.81 8.77
N LEU A 54 0.59 10.05 8.04
CA LEU A 54 2.01 9.86 8.39
C LEU A 54 2.80 11.16 8.35
N ALA A 55 2.55 12.02 7.39
CA ALA A 55 3.19 13.34 7.34
C ALA A 55 2.89 14.20 8.57
N ALA A 56 1.67 14.08 9.10
CA ALA A 56 1.25 14.82 10.28
C ALA A 56 1.72 14.18 11.61
N HIS A 57 1.88 12.86 11.68
CA HIS A 57 2.05 12.13 12.94
C HIS A 57 3.28 11.19 12.95
N GLY A 58 3.82 10.82 11.79
CA GLY A 58 4.88 9.82 11.65
C GLY A 58 6.28 10.29 12.02
N SER A 59 6.51 11.60 12.09
CA SER A 59 7.85 12.20 12.28
C SER A 59 8.23 12.40 13.74
N GLN A 60 7.43 11.95 14.69
CA GLN A 60 7.69 12.15 16.11
C GLN A 60 8.56 11.03 16.70
N GLY A 61 9.88 11.15 16.57
CA GLY A 61 10.85 10.32 17.29
C GLY A 61 11.92 9.67 16.43
N GLU A 62 12.74 8.81 17.02
CA GLU A 62 13.94 8.19 16.45
C GLU A 62 13.69 7.23 15.27
N CYS A 63 12.46 6.95 14.92
CA CYS A 63 12.10 6.13 13.76
C CYS A 63 11.64 7.04 12.60
N ALA A 64 12.59 7.72 11.98
CA ALA A 64 12.33 8.56 10.81
C ALA A 64 12.26 7.73 9.52
N TRP A 65 11.37 6.72 9.47
CA TRP A 65 11.14 6.00 8.23
C TRP A 65 10.29 6.86 7.27
N HIS A 66 10.72 6.94 6.03
CA HIS A 66 9.99 7.59 4.97
C HIS A 66 9.54 6.52 3.97
N PRO A 67 8.24 6.19 3.92
CA PRO A 67 7.75 5.19 2.99
C PRO A 67 7.93 5.65 1.55
N HIS A 68 8.09 4.70 0.65
CA HIS A 68 8.12 5.00 -0.77
C HIS A 68 6.80 5.67 -1.20
N ASN A 69 6.90 6.95 -1.53
CA ASN A 69 5.73 7.73 -1.97
C ASN A 69 5.38 7.35 -3.41
N ILE A 70 4.14 6.93 -3.61
CA ILE A 70 3.59 6.58 -4.94
C ILE A 70 2.42 7.46 -5.35
N SER A 71 2.09 8.48 -4.56
CA SER A 71 0.92 9.34 -4.84
C SER A 71 1.04 10.04 -6.18
N ASP A 72 2.21 10.57 -6.55
CA ASP A 72 2.43 11.20 -7.86
C ASP A 72 2.27 10.22 -9.02
N ALA A 73 2.67 8.97 -8.82
CA ALA A 73 2.50 7.91 -9.81
C ALA A 73 1.02 7.55 -9.97
N LEU A 74 0.28 7.46 -8.86
CA LEU A 74 -1.16 7.21 -8.86
C LEU A 74 -1.95 8.35 -9.51
N ASP A 75 -1.58 9.62 -9.26
CA ASP A 75 -2.23 10.77 -9.91
C ASP A 75 -2.08 10.70 -11.43
N LYS A 76 -0.89 10.34 -11.92
CA LYS A 76 -0.64 10.15 -13.35
C LYS A 76 -1.40 8.95 -13.92
N ASP A 77 -1.50 7.86 -13.17
CA ASP A 77 -2.24 6.67 -13.60
C ASP A 77 -3.75 6.95 -13.67
N LEU A 78 -4.32 7.70 -12.71
CA LEU A 78 -5.70 8.18 -12.80
C LEU A 78 -5.93 9.01 -14.08
N ALA A 79 -5.00 9.92 -14.39
CA ALA A 79 -5.10 10.75 -15.59
C ALA A 79 -5.03 9.91 -16.87
N ASP A 80 -4.10 8.95 -16.96
CA ASP A 80 -3.97 8.04 -18.10
C ASP A 80 -5.25 7.23 -18.35
N LEU A 81 -5.90 6.82 -17.27
CA LEU A 81 -7.11 5.99 -17.31
C LEU A 81 -8.39 6.83 -17.40
N ALA A 82 -8.29 8.15 -17.47
CA ALA A 82 -9.41 9.10 -17.44
C ALA A 82 -10.35 8.89 -16.24
N LEU A 83 -9.76 8.58 -15.07
CA LEU A 83 -10.50 8.30 -13.85
C LEU A 83 -10.55 9.53 -12.94
N THR A 84 -11.68 9.71 -12.30
CA THR A 84 -11.85 10.71 -11.23
C THR A 84 -11.46 10.08 -9.90
N ALA A 85 -10.65 10.79 -9.10
CA ALA A 85 -10.33 10.39 -7.74
C ALA A 85 -11.61 10.25 -6.89
N ILE A 86 -11.59 9.31 -5.96
CA ILE A 86 -12.66 9.20 -4.97
C ILE A 86 -12.44 10.31 -3.95
N ASP A 87 -13.47 11.12 -3.72
CA ASP A 87 -13.48 12.07 -2.62
C ASP A 87 -13.69 11.29 -1.32
N VAL A 88 -12.63 11.20 -0.52
CA VAL A 88 -12.66 10.52 0.77
C VAL A 88 -12.42 11.55 1.86
N HIS A 89 -13.32 11.55 2.84
CA HIS A 89 -13.05 12.30 4.06
C HIS A 89 -11.77 11.75 4.71
N PRO A 90 -10.89 12.64 5.19
CA PRO A 90 -9.68 12.20 5.91
C PRO A 90 -10.09 11.25 7.04
N VAL A 91 -9.48 10.07 7.06
CA VAL A 91 -9.69 9.14 8.16
C VAL A 91 -9.04 9.77 9.38
N THR A 92 -9.86 10.15 10.35
CA THR A 92 -9.37 10.60 11.66
C THR A 92 -8.95 9.35 12.44
N TRP A 93 -7.74 8.93 12.24
CA TRP A 93 -7.16 7.95 13.15
C TRP A 93 -6.84 8.66 14.47
N ASP A 94 -7.22 8.03 15.57
CA ASP A 94 -7.06 8.61 16.91
C ASP A 94 -5.58 8.96 17.15
N ALA A 95 -5.30 10.24 17.39
CA ALA A 95 -3.95 10.74 17.60
C ALA A 95 -3.28 10.20 18.89
N THR A 96 -4.04 9.53 19.77
CA THR A 96 -3.51 8.82 20.93
C THR A 96 -2.82 7.52 20.57
N ILE A 97 -2.97 7.05 19.32
CA ILE A 97 -2.35 5.84 18.82
C ILE A 97 -0.88 6.15 18.49
N GLY A 98 0.00 5.83 19.41
CA GLY A 98 1.42 6.21 19.38
C GLY A 98 2.27 5.59 18.27
N LYS A 99 3.60 5.63 18.45
CA LYS A 99 4.66 5.18 17.51
C LYS A 99 4.39 3.78 16.91
N SER A 100 3.83 2.86 17.69
CA SER A 100 3.53 1.49 17.22
C SER A 100 2.51 1.44 16.10
N PHE A 101 1.54 2.35 16.09
CA PHE A 101 0.55 2.43 15.02
C PHE A 101 1.18 2.99 13.73
N ALA A 102 1.98 4.06 13.84
CA ALA A 102 2.71 4.61 12.69
C ALA A 102 3.61 3.53 12.05
N MET A 103 4.31 2.75 12.88
CA MET A 103 5.10 1.60 12.42
C MET A 103 4.25 0.56 11.70
N GLY A 104 3.06 0.27 12.20
CA GLY A 104 2.10 -0.62 11.54
C GLY A 104 1.64 -0.11 10.19
N VAL A 105 1.38 1.20 10.07
CA VAL A 105 1.04 1.82 8.78
C VAL A 105 2.21 1.71 7.80
N HIS A 106 3.43 2.02 8.22
CA HIS A 106 4.64 1.84 7.41
C HIS A 106 4.79 0.39 6.95
N TYR A 107 4.59 -0.57 7.84
CA TYR A 107 4.66 -2.00 7.51
C TYR A 107 3.69 -2.38 6.39
N VAL A 108 2.44 -1.88 6.44
CA VAL A 108 1.44 -2.14 5.39
C VAL A 108 1.84 -1.48 4.07
N LEU A 109 2.28 -0.22 4.10
CA LEU A 109 2.67 0.52 2.90
C LEU A 109 3.87 -0.12 2.20
N GLU A 110 4.91 -0.47 2.95
CA GLU A 110 6.11 -1.11 2.39
C GLU A 110 5.84 -2.55 1.96
N GLY A 111 5.09 -3.31 2.76
CA GLY A 111 4.72 -4.70 2.45
C GLY A 111 3.88 -4.83 1.18
N SER A 112 3.13 -3.80 0.82
CA SER A 112 2.33 -3.77 -0.42
C SER A 112 3.17 -3.91 -1.70
N GLY A 113 4.44 -3.52 -1.66
CA GLY A 113 5.39 -3.68 -2.76
C GLY A 113 5.62 -5.14 -3.19
N LEU A 114 5.47 -6.08 -2.25
CA LEU A 114 5.58 -7.51 -2.56
C LEU A 114 4.45 -7.98 -3.49
N GLY A 115 3.24 -7.51 -3.25
CA GLY A 115 2.08 -7.79 -4.09
C GLY A 115 2.16 -7.11 -5.46
N ALA A 116 2.76 -5.93 -5.53
CA ALA A 116 2.87 -5.16 -6.76
C ALA A 116 3.58 -5.95 -7.89
N ARG A 117 4.58 -6.77 -7.56
CA ARG A 117 5.28 -7.63 -8.54
C ARG A 117 4.35 -8.63 -9.24
N VAL A 118 3.37 -9.15 -8.50
CA VAL A 118 2.35 -10.06 -9.06
C VAL A 118 1.35 -9.28 -9.90
N LEU A 119 0.92 -8.13 -9.40
CA LEU A 119 -0.07 -7.28 -10.08
C LEU A 119 0.47 -6.71 -11.38
N CYS A 120 1.75 -6.31 -11.46
CA CYS A 120 2.38 -5.87 -12.71
C CYS A 120 2.16 -6.87 -13.85
N LYS A 121 2.32 -8.18 -13.57
CA LYS A 121 2.12 -9.23 -14.57
C LYS A 121 0.66 -9.33 -15.01
N ARG A 122 -0.27 -9.18 -14.09
CA ARG A 122 -1.71 -9.27 -14.40
C ARG A 122 -2.17 -8.10 -15.25
N VAL A 123 -1.84 -6.88 -14.82
CA VAL A 123 -2.31 -5.68 -15.50
C VAL A 123 -1.62 -5.44 -16.86
N ALA A 124 -0.47 -6.04 -17.09
CA ALA A 124 0.17 -6.04 -18.40
C ALA A 124 -0.73 -6.67 -19.48
N ALA A 125 -1.53 -7.68 -19.13
CA ALA A 125 -2.51 -8.29 -20.03
C ALA A 125 -3.66 -7.32 -20.39
N LEU A 126 -3.89 -6.28 -19.59
CA LEU A 126 -4.85 -5.21 -19.86
C LEU A 126 -4.23 -4.02 -20.63
N GLY A 127 -2.97 -4.14 -21.06
CA GLY A 127 -2.26 -3.07 -21.74
C GLY A 127 -1.64 -2.02 -20.80
N MET A 128 -1.68 -2.23 -19.50
CA MET A 128 -1.08 -1.34 -18.53
C MET A 128 0.42 -1.61 -18.38
N HIS A 129 1.21 -0.56 -18.26
CA HIS A 129 2.66 -0.70 -18.18
C HIS A 129 3.32 0.46 -17.39
N ARG A 130 4.65 0.39 -17.26
CA ARG A 130 5.48 1.32 -16.47
C ARG A 130 5.22 2.81 -16.75
N THR A 131 4.85 3.17 -17.95
CA THR A 131 4.68 4.57 -18.38
C THR A 131 3.23 4.94 -18.69
N HIS A 132 2.28 4.00 -18.49
CA HIS A 132 0.87 4.22 -18.75
C HIS A 132 -0.02 3.36 -17.86
N GLY A 133 -0.80 4.01 -17.03
CA GLY A 133 -1.88 3.43 -16.22
C GLY A 133 -1.44 2.55 -15.06
N ALA A 134 -0.14 2.23 -14.91
CA ALA A 134 0.36 1.37 -13.84
C ALA A 134 1.73 1.78 -13.28
N ARG A 135 2.10 3.05 -13.38
CA ARG A 135 3.38 3.58 -12.86
C ARG A 135 3.58 3.23 -11.40
N HIS A 136 2.52 3.33 -10.59
CA HIS A 136 2.56 3.05 -9.17
C HIS A 136 2.95 1.60 -8.86
N LEU A 137 2.46 0.63 -9.65
CA LEU A 137 2.82 -0.79 -9.46
C LEU A 137 4.29 -1.04 -9.75
N TRP A 138 4.80 -0.49 -10.87
CA TRP A 138 6.21 -0.62 -11.22
C TRP A 138 7.11 0.08 -10.21
N ALA A 139 6.75 1.28 -9.76
CA ALA A 139 7.48 1.99 -8.72
C ALA A 139 7.60 1.15 -7.43
N GLN A 140 6.51 0.53 -6.99
CA GLN A 140 6.52 -0.34 -5.82
C GLN A 140 7.29 -1.66 -6.06
N ALA A 141 7.12 -2.28 -7.22
CA ALA A 141 7.74 -3.56 -7.54
C ALA A 141 9.27 -3.49 -7.63
N GLU A 142 9.80 -2.33 -8.02
CA GLU A 142 11.23 -2.07 -8.19
C GLU A 142 11.89 -1.46 -6.94
N SER A 143 11.09 -1.06 -5.97
CA SER A 143 11.60 -0.51 -4.72
C SER A 143 12.21 -1.62 -3.84
N ASP A 144 13.39 -1.34 -3.27
CA ASP A 144 14.03 -2.19 -2.26
C ASP A 144 13.71 -1.75 -0.82
N THR A 145 12.78 -0.81 -0.66
CA THR A 145 12.44 -0.21 0.64
C THR A 145 11.94 -1.22 1.65
N TRP A 146 11.25 -2.28 1.21
CA TRP A 146 10.79 -3.35 2.10
C TRP A 146 11.94 -4.01 2.87
N ARG A 147 13.05 -4.31 2.20
CA ARG A 147 14.21 -4.92 2.87
C ARG A 147 14.84 -3.93 3.84
N ALA A 148 15.06 -2.70 3.41
CA ALA A 148 15.62 -1.66 4.25
C ALA A 148 14.73 -1.31 5.47
N PHE A 149 13.42 -1.47 5.35
CA PHE A 149 12.47 -1.29 6.45
C PHE A 149 12.56 -2.41 7.51
N LEU A 150 12.97 -3.61 7.12
CA LEU A 150 13.06 -4.77 8.03
C LEU A 150 14.40 -4.85 8.77
N ASP A 151 15.45 -4.19 8.28
CA ASP A 151 16.80 -4.13 8.89
C ASP A 151 16.86 -3.07 10.01
#